data_8f2551739fdf002b02bd6b4dd49ea4e5
#
_entry.id   8f2551739fdf002b02bd6b4dd49ea4e5
#
_cell.length_a   1.000
_cell.length_b   1.000
_cell.length_c   1.000
_cell.angle_alpha   90.00
_cell.angle_beta   90.00
_cell.angle_gamma   90.00
#
_symmetry.space_group_name_H-M   'P 1'
#
loop_
_entity.id
_entity.type
_entity.pdbx_description
1 polymer ?
#
loop_
_entity_poly.entity_id
_entity_poly.type
_entity_poly.pdbx_seq_one_letter_code
_entity_poly.pdbx_strand_id
1 'polypeptide(L)'
;PLETSDESLFGSIDQLEVWKDRIYLLDTYKTNAVLVFSTTDGKFIQKIAGTGNGPGEFLTPHSFWIDYHDGSLYVLDRMMSKLLKYNLENLDYEAEIKLPELSPLAFCVPTEGDYLYYFPLRKKDLFGGKQYVKADEKGKVVSTYYDAPASGKILHGNSAPFYVYEGKLRVCPYFSNRVYEWVNDSLKVCWEMK
;
A
#
# COMPACT_ATOMS: atom_id res chain seq x y z
N PRO A 1 16.34 -20.04 -4.77
CA PRO A 1 15.86 -19.30 -5.93
C PRO A 1 14.35 -19.39 -6.02
N LEU A 2 13.68 -18.36 -6.55
CA LEU A 2 12.26 -18.42 -6.86
C LEU A 2 12.03 -19.24 -8.12
N GLU A 3 10.92 -19.96 -8.17
CA GLU A 3 10.50 -20.71 -9.33
C GLU A 3 10.27 -19.79 -10.52
N THR A 4 10.80 -20.18 -11.69
CA THR A 4 10.64 -19.43 -12.93
C THR A 4 9.84 -20.26 -13.93
N SER A 5 8.64 -19.79 -14.23
CA SER A 5 7.72 -20.36 -15.23
C SER A 5 7.04 -19.21 -15.99
N ASP A 6 6.27 -19.53 -17.01
CA ASP A 6 5.51 -18.50 -17.74
C ASP A 6 4.52 -17.74 -16.86
N GLU A 7 4.02 -18.38 -15.80
CA GLU A 7 3.06 -17.80 -14.85
C GLU A 7 3.74 -16.97 -13.77
N SER A 8 4.98 -17.31 -13.39
CA SER A 8 5.72 -16.70 -12.28
C SER A 8 6.83 -15.75 -12.71
N LEU A 9 7.05 -15.57 -14.03
CA LEU A 9 8.08 -14.69 -14.54
C LEU A 9 7.70 -13.22 -14.41
N PHE A 10 8.39 -12.49 -13.54
CA PHE A 10 8.20 -11.06 -13.30
C PHE A 10 9.30 -10.21 -13.97
N GLY A 11 9.03 -8.91 -14.14
CA GLY A 11 9.93 -7.95 -14.76
C GLY A 11 10.58 -6.98 -13.77
N SER A 12 9.91 -6.70 -12.65
CA SER A 12 10.42 -5.81 -11.59
C SER A 12 10.01 -6.33 -10.22
N ILE A 13 10.66 -5.80 -9.19
CA ILE A 13 10.24 -5.94 -7.79
C ILE A 13 9.97 -4.52 -7.30
N ASP A 14 8.70 -4.11 -7.37
CA ASP A 14 8.29 -2.76 -6.95
C ASP A 14 7.98 -2.71 -5.46
N GLN A 15 7.46 -3.81 -4.91
CA GLN A 15 7.26 -4.01 -3.48
C GLN A 15 7.43 -5.50 -3.15
N LEU A 16 7.98 -5.78 -1.98
CA LEU A 16 8.14 -7.14 -1.46
C LEU A 16 7.85 -7.15 0.02
N GLU A 17 7.01 -8.11 0.45
CA GLU A 17 6.70 -8.39 1.84
C GLU A 17 6.76 -9.90 2.11
N VAL A 18 7.06 -10.26 3.33
CA VAL A 18 7.08 -11.66 3.78
C VAL A 18 6.08 -11.81 4.93
N TRP A 19 5.19 -12.76 4.79
CA TRP A 19 4.25 -13.13 5.84
C TRP A 19 4.14 -14.65 5.97
N LYS A 20 4.38 -15.16 7.18
CA LYS A 20 4.48 -16.59 7.47
C LYS A 20 5.46 -17.27 6.51
N ASP A 21 5.01 -18.25 5.77
CA ASP A 21 5.75 -19.05 4.80
C ASP A 21 5.64 -18.53 3.36
N ARG A 22 5.20 -17.29 3.15
CA ARG A 22 4.96 -16.70 1.83
C ARG A 22 5.71 -15.40 1.60
N ILE A 23 6.18 -15.25 0.37
CA ILE A 23 6.72 -14.00 -0.19
C ILE A 23 5.65 -13.43 -1.11
N TYR A 24 5.29 -12.17 -0.91
CA TYR A 24 4.40 -11.39 -1.76
C TYR A 24 5.25 -10.39 -2.53
N LEU A 25 5.17 -10.41 -3.85
CA LEU A 25 5.98 -9.60 -4.74
C LEU A 25 5.07 -8.85 -5.71
N LEU A 26 5.13 -7.52 -5.72
CA LEU A 26 4.45 -6.70 -6.70
C LEU A 26 5.35 -6.44 -7.90
N ASP A 27 4.85 -6.73 -9.08
CA ASP A 27 5.45 -6.37 -10.36
C ASP A 27 4.45 -5.53 -11.16
N THR A 28 4.75 -4.24 -11.28
CA THR A 28 3.94 -3.27 -12.03
C THR A 28 4.38 -3.14 -13.48
N TYR A 29 5.53 -3.71 -13.82
CA TYR A 29 6.13 -3.53 -15.15
C TYR A 29 5.69 -4.58 -16.17
N LYS A 30 5.72 -5.86 -15.79
CA LYS A 30 5.47 -6.97 -16.72
C LYS A 30 4.15 -7.66 -16.47
N THR A 31 3.88 -8.04 -15.22
CA THR A 31 2.72 -8.87 -14.90
C THR A 31 1.53 -8.08 -14.42
N ASN A 32 1.72 -6.84 -13.96
CA ASN A 32 0.69 -6.05 -13.29
C ASN A 32 -0.05 -6.87 -12.21
N ALA A 33 0.72 -7.48 -11.31
CA ALA A 33 0.19 -8.47 -10.39
C ALA A 33 0.95 -8.50 -9.07
N VAL A 34 0.33 -9.09 -8.05
CA VAL A 34 1.02 -9.58 -6.87
C VAL A 34 1.26 -11.09 -7.06
N LEU A 35 2.52 -11.47 -7.09
CA LEU A 35 2.98 -12.85 -7.20
C LEU A 35 3.29 -13.38 -5.81
N VAL A 36 2.85 -14.59 -5.52
CA VAL A 36 3.03 -15.23 -4.22
C VAL A 36 3.89 -16.47 -4.36
N PHE A 37 4.96 -16.55 -3.55
CA PHE A 37 5.89 -17.67 -3.54
C PHE A 37 6.05 -18.22 -2.12
N SER A 38 6.45 -19.49 -2.04
CA SER A 38 6.82 -20.14 -0.78
C SER A 38 8.21 -19.68 -0.31
N THR A 39 8.37 -19.35 0.97
CA THR A 39 9.69 -19.08 1.57
C THR A 39 10.51 -20.34 1.75
N THR A 40 9.87 -21.52 1.84
CA THR A 40 10.51 -22.80 2.16
C THR A 40 11.32 -23.32 1.00
N ASP A 41 10.77 -23.27 -0.22
CA ASP A 41 11.38 -23.89 -1.42
C ASP A 41 11.39 -22.96 -2.64
N GLY A 42 10.84 -21.74 -2.52
CA GLY A 42 10.76 -20.75 -3.59
C GLY A 42 9.72 -21.07 -4.66
N LYS A 43 8.87 -22.05 -4.44
CA LYS A 43 7.82 -22.41 -5.41
C LYS A 43 6.79 -21.32 -5.57
N PHE A 44 6.33 -21.17 -6.80
CA PHE A 44 5.19 -20.32 -7.11
C PHE A 44 3.90 -20.91 -6.54
N ILE A 45 3.13 -20.07 -5.84
CA ILE A 45 1.86 -20.47 -5.21
C ILE A 45 0.70 -19.94 -6.04
N GLN A 46 0.68 -18.62 -6.25
CA GLN A 46 -0.45 -17.98 -6.93
C GLN A 46 -0.07 -16.58 -7.45
N LYS A 47 -0.81 -16.16 -8.46
CA LYS A 47 -0.78 -14.80 -8.99
C LYS A 47 -2.12 -14.13 -8.73
N ILE A 48 -2.11 -13.04 -7.97
CA ILE A 48 -3.26 -12.17 -7.80
C ILE A 48 -3.17 -11.15 -8.93
N ALA A 49 -3.96 -11.35 -9.96
CA ALA A 49 -4.04 -10.51 -11.14
C ALA A 49 -5.44 -10.60 -11.73
N GLY A 50 -5.87 -9.54 -12.36
CA GLY A 50 -7.07 -9.51 -13.17
C GLY A 50 -6.97 -8.31 -14.08
N THR A 51 -7.25 -8.48 -15.36
CA THR A 51 -7.23 -7.36 -16.30
C THR A 51 -8.67 -6.97 -16.58
N GLY A 52 -9.25 -6.11 -15.75
CA GLY A 52 -10.64 -5.70 -15.95
C GLY A 52 -11.26 -4.98 -14.76
N ASN A 53 -12.59 -4.90 -14.78
CA ASN A 53 -13.42 -4.21 -13.79
C ASN A 53 -14.33 -5.17 -13.02
N GLY A 54 -14.12 -6.47 -13.15
CA GLY A 54 -14.87 -7.47 -12.42
C GLY A 54 -14.48 -7.54 -10.95
N PRO A 55 -15.24 -8.29 -10.13
CA PRO A 55 -14.88 -8.54 -8.74
C PRO A 55 -13.48 -9.15 -8.63
N GLY A 56 -12.61 -8.54 -7.84
CA GLY A 56 -11.22 -9.00 -7.70
C GLY A 56 -10.31 -8.70 -8.89
N GLU A 57 -10.76 -7.95 -9.89
CA GLU A 57 -9.93 -7.51 -11.00
C GLU A 57 -9.41 -6.08 -10.80
N PHE A 58 -8.20 -5.81 -11.29
CA PHE A 58 -7.58 -4.49 -11.26
C PHE A 58 -6.82 -4.22 -12.56
N LEU A 59 -6.58 -2.94 -12.87
CA LEU A 59 -5.88 -2.54 -14.09
C LEU A 59 -4.43 -2.16 -13.83
N THR A 60 -4.17 -1.41 -12.75
CA THR A 60 -2.84 -0.90 -12.43
C THR A 60 -2.58 -0.98 -10.92
N PRO A 61 -2.15 -2.15 -10.43
CA PRO A 61 -1.76 -2.28 -9.04
C PRO A 61 -0.55 -1.37 -8.80
N HIS A 62 -0.57 -0.59 -7.73
CA HIS A 62 0.48 0.39 -7.46
C HIS A 62 1.23 0.11 -6.17
N SER A 63 0.54 -0.39 -5.18
CA SER A 63 1.09 -0.86 -3.92
C SER A 63 0.14 -1.86 -3.29
N PHE A 64 0.64 -2.62 -2.34
CA PHE A 64 -0.19 -3.48 -1.52
C PHE A 64 0.13 -3.30 -0.03
N TRP A 65 -0.74 -3.77 0.83
CA TRP A 65 -0.57 -3.78 2.27
C TRP A 65 -1.02 -5.11 2.85
N ILE A 66 -0.21 -5.68 3.71
CA ILE A 66 -0.58 -6.86 4.50
C ILE A 66 -1.05 -6.38 5.86
N ASP A 67 -2.32 -6.61 6.17
CA ASP A 67 -2.83 -6.43 7.52
C ASP A 67 -2.68 -7.75 8.29
N TYR A 68 -1.73 -7.73 9.21
CA TYR A 68 -1.40 -8.89 10.03
C TYR A 68 -2.45 -9.18 11.12
N HIS A 69 -3.35 -8.25 11.40
CA HIS A 69 -4.34 -8.37 12.47
C HIS A 69 -5.59 -9.08 11.97
N ASP A 70 -6.12 -8.70 10.81
CA ASP A 70 -7.31 -9.30 10.24
C ASP A 70 -7.01 -10.40 9.20
N GLY A 71 -5.73 -10.60 8.86
CA GLY A 71 -5.32 -11.62 7.89
C GLY A 71 -5.70 -11.26 6.46
N SER A 72 -5.62 -9.99 6.09
CA SER A 72 -6.00 -9.49 4.78
C SER A 72 -4.83 -8.93 3.99
N LEU A 73 -4.89 -9.11 2.66
CA LEU A 73 -4.06 -8.43 1.69
C LEU A 73 -4.91 -7.37 0.97
N TYR A 74 -4.45 -6.14 1.00
CA TYR A 74 -5.08 -5.05 0.25
C TYR A 74 -4.20 -4.67 -0.94
N VAL A 75 -4.81 -4.48 -2.12
CA VAL A 75 -4.12 -4.03 -3.34
C VAL A 75 -4.72 -2.71 -3.78
N LEU A 76 -3.87 -1.69 -3.96
CA LEU A 76 -4.26 -0.38 -4.46
C LEU A 76 -4.27 -0.37 -5.98
N ASP A 77 -5.45 -0.25 -6.61
CA ASP A 77 -5.59 0.09 -8.01
C ASP A 77 -5.78 1.59 -8.18
N ARG A 78 -4.73 2.26 -8.66
CA ARG A 78 -4.77 3.71 -8.86
C ARG A 78 -5.67 4.15 -10.00
N MET A 79 -5.73 3.37 -11.08
CA MET A 79 -6.50 3.75 -12.26
C MET A 79 -8.00 3.66 -11.97
N MET A 80 -8.40 2.66 -11.23
CA MET A 80 -9.79 2.45 -10.84
C MET A 80 -10.18 3.16 -9.54
N SER A 81 -9.22 3.82 -8.86
CA SER A 81 -9.43 4.51 -7.59
C SER A 81 -10.10 3.62 -6.54
N LYS A 82 -9.57 2.43 -6.33
CA LYS A 82 -10.10 1.45 -5.40
C LYS A 82 -9.00 0.67 -4.67
N LEU A 83 -9.32 0.13 -3.48
CA LEU A 83 -8.61 -0.94 -2.85
C LEU A 83 -9.39 -2.23 -3.04
N LEU A 84 -8.67 -3.31 -3.33
CA LEU A 84 -9.23 -4.65 -3.33
C LEU A 84 -8.70 -5.40 -2.13
N LYS A 85 -9.59 -6.05 -1.41
CA LYS A 85 -9.30 -6.87 -0.24
C LYS A 85 -9.33 -8.35 -0.62
N TYR A 86 -8.29 -9.07 -0.22
CA TYR A 86 -8.15 -10.52 -0.39
C TYR A 86 -7.82 -11.15 0.95
N ASN A 87 -8.30 -12.35 1.16
CA ASN A 87 -7.93 -13.18 2.30
C ASN A 87 -6.47 -13.67 2.16
N LEU A 88 -5.66 -13.54 3.21
CA LEU A 88 -4.25 -13.94 3.16
C LEU A 88 -4.02 -15.46 3.15
N GLU A 89 -4.96 -16.25 3.66
CA GLU A 89 -4.78 -17.72 3.74
C GLU A 89 -5.05 -18.40 2.39
N ASN A 90 -6.18 -18.07 1.75
CA ASN A 90 -6.60 -18.69 0.49
C ASN A 90 -6.43 -17.80 -0.73
N LEU A 91 -6.11 -16.50 -0.54
CA LEU A 91 -5.93 -15.48 -1.57
C LEU A 91 -7.21 -15.17 -2.37
N ASP A 92 -8.37 -15.53 -1.83
CA ASP A 92 -9.65 -15.22 -2.44
C ASP A 92 -10.01 -13.74 -2.27
N TYR A 93 -10.64 -13.18 -3.29
CA TYR A 93 -11.18 -11.83 -3.24
C TYR A 93 -12.36 -11.74 -2.26
N GLU A 94 -12.36 -10.71 -1.42
CA GLU A 94 -13.38 -10.51 -0.39
C GLU A 94 -14.22 -9.25 -0.63
N ALA A 95 -13.58 -8.11 -0.94
CA ALA A 95 -14.25 -6.82 -1.01
C ALA A 95 -13.52 -5.79 -1.85
N GLU A 96 -14.27 -4.76 -2.24
CA GLU A 96 -13.77 -3.52 -2.82
C GLU A 96 -14.07 -2.35 -1.89
N ILE A 97 -13.05 -1.52 -1.62
CA ILE A 97 -13.16 -0.30 -0.82
C ILE A 97 -12.94 0.88 -1.75
N LYS A 98 -13.87 1.82 -1.75
CA LYS A 98 -13.75 3.06 -2.53
C LYS A 98 -12.73 4.00 -1.90
N LEU A 99 -11.90 4.60 -2.75
CA LEU A 99 -10.98 5.63 -2.31
C LEU A 99 -11.69 6.97 -2.16
N PRO A 100 -11.20 7.87 -1.28
CA PRO A 100 -11.56 9.28 -1.38
C PRO A 100 -11.13 9.82 -2.76
N GLU A 101 -11.81 10.82 -3.26
CA GLU A 101 -11.83 11.36 -4.67
C GLU A 101 -10.52 11.40 -5.46
N LEU A 102 -9.37 11.06 -4.88
CA LEU A 102 -8.07 11.11 -5.54
C LEU A 102 -7.29 9.81 -5.39
N SER A 103 -6.50 9.56 -6.40
CA SER A 103 -5.60 8.41 -6.43
C SER A 103 -4.37 8.64 -5.54
N PRO A 104 -4.26 8.00 -4.36
CA PRO A 104 -3.06 8.04 -3.52
C PRO A 104 -1.89 7.32 -4.18
N LEU A 105 -0.66 7.60 -3.72
CA LEU A 105 0.53 6.84 -4.14
C LEU A 105 0.80 5.61 -3.26
N ALA A 106 0.37 5.67 -2.03
CA ALA A 106 0.52 4.55 -1.09
C ALA A 106 -0.59 4.62 -0.04
N PHE A 107 -0.76 3.54 0.68
CA PHE A 107 -1.70 3.43 1.79
C PHE A 107 -1.21 2.42 2.81
N CYS A 108 -1.81 2.46 3.99
CA CYS A 108 -1.76 1.40 4.98
C CYS A 108 -3.08 1.31 5.73
N VAL A 109 -3.27 0.24 6.47
CA VAL A 109 -4.44 0.00 7.34
C VAL A 109 -3.94 0.07 8.78
N PRO A 110 -4.05 1.22 9.46
CA PRO A 110 -3.54 1.38 10.82
C PRO A 110 -4.38 0.63 11.87
N THR A 111 -5.69 0.53 11.63
CA THR A 111 -6.66 -0.21 12.43
C THR A 111 -7.79 -0.69 11.54
N GLU A 112 -8.50 -1.72 11.94
CA GLU A 112 -9.63 -2.24 11.17
C GLU A 112 -10.64 -1.14 10.83
N GLY A 113 -11.03 -1.07 9.54
CA GLY A 113 -11.98 -0.08 9.02
C GLY A 113 -11.41 1.33 8.77
N ASP A 114 -10.15 1.58 9.13
CA ASP A 114 -9.46 2.84 8.91
C ASP A 114 -8.35 2.71 7.87
N TYR A 115 -8.32 3.62 6.89
CA TYR A 115 -7.33 3.61 5.82
C TYR A 115 -6.55 4.91 5.82
N LEU A 116 -5.22 4.82 5.91
CA LEU A 116 -4.34 5.99 5.84
C LEU A 116 -3.68 6.05 4.45
N TYR A 117 -4.02 7.07 3.70
CA TYR A 117 -3.54 7.30 2.33
C TYR A 117 -2.46 8.35 2.28
N TYR A 118 -1.49 8.16 1.40
CA TYR A 118 -0.44 9.12 1.11
C TYR A 118 -0.63 9.80 -0.25
N PHE A 119 -0.63 11.14 -0.23
CA PHE A 119 -0.73 12.01 -1.41
C PHE A 119 0.53 12.90 -1.52
N PRO A 120 1.42 12.67 -2.48
CA PRO A 120 2.67 13.42 -2.59
C PRO A 120 2.47 14.86 -3.11
N LEU A 121 1.30 15.14 -3.66
CA LEU A 121 1.04 16.39 -4.36
C LEU A 121 0.52 17.46 -3.42
N ARG A 122 1.19 18.60 -3.43
CA ARG A 122 0.68 19.84 -2.86
C ARG A 122 -0.39 20.44 -3.77
N LYS A 123 -1.59 19.93 -3.77
CA LYS A 123 -2.75 20.71 -4.22
C LYS A 123 -3.23 21.51 -3.02
N LYS A 124 -2.99 22.83 -3.03
CA LYS A 124 -3.36 23.72 -1.92
C LYS A 124 -4.82 23.59 -1.50
N ASP A 125 -5.68 23.21 -2.42
CA ASP A 125 -7.12 23.10 -2.22
C ASP A 125 -7.55 21.69 -1.77
N LEU A 126 -6.62 20.74 -1.75
CA LEU A 126 -6.89 19.38 -1.41
C LEU A 126 -6.41 19.08 0.00
N PHE A 127 -7.31 18.60 0.83
CA PHE A 127 -7.03 18.24 2.23
C PHE A 127 -6.28 19.32 3.02
N GLY A 128 -6.45 20.62 2.67
CA GLY A 128 -5.77 21.72 3.33
C GLY A 128 -4.23 21.71 3.18
N GLY A 129 -3.70 21.03 2.16
CA GLY A 129 -2.25 20.91 1.94
C GLY A 129 -1.59 19.80 2.74
N LYS A 130 -2.36 18.90 3.35
CA LYS A 130 -1.85 17.74 4.07
C LYS A 130 -1.50 16.60 3.11
N GLN A 131 -0.48 15.80 3.47
CA GLN A 131 -0.02 14.67 2.66
C GLN A 131 -0.62 13.34 3.05
N TYR A 132 -1.07 13.18 4.28
CA TYR A 132 -1.69 11.95 4.76
C TYR A 132 -3.15 12.20 5.08
N VAL A 133 -3.99 11.29 4.61
CA VAL A 133 -5.45 11.38 4.74
C VAL A 133 -5.95 10.06 5.32
N LYS A 134 -6.60 10.14 6.46
CA LYS A 134 -7.34 9.01 7.03
C LYS A 134 -8.76 9.05 6.50
N ALA A 135 -9.24 7.92 5.98
CA ALA A 135 -10.62 7.74 5.54
C ALA A 135 -11.20 6.43 6.10
N ASP A 136 -12.52 6.39 6.21
CA ASP A 136 -13.25 5.18 6.55
C ASP A 136 -13.45 4.24 5.34
N GLU A 137 -14.06 3.09 5.56
CA GLU A 137 -14.34 2.08 4.52
C GLU A 137 -15.23 2.59 3.37
N LYS A 138 -15.96 3.69 3.57
CA LYS A 138 -16.81 4.34 2.55
C LYS A 138 -16.07 5.41 1.77
N GLY A 139 -14.76 5.59 2.03
CA GLY A 139 -13.93 6.61 1.41
C GLY A 139 -14.16 8.02 1.97
N LYS A 140 -14.91 8.17 3.08
CA LYS A 140 -15.12 9.46 3.71
C LYS A 140 -13.89 9.87 4.51
N VAL A 141 -13.35 11.04 4.21
CA VAL A 141 -12.21 11.61 4.94
C VAL A 141 -12.61 11.90 6.39
N VAL A 142 -11.86 11.32 7.32
CA VAL A 142 -12.01 11.47 8.77
C VAL A 142 -11.05 12.52 9.32
N SER A 143 -9.78 12.46 8.91
CA SER A 143 -8.74 13.38 9.37
C SER A 143 -7.56 13.45 8.40
N THR A 144 -6.72 14.49 8.58
CA THR A 144 -5.57 14.75 7.71
C THR A 144 -4.34 15.11 8.54
N TYR A 145 -3.15 14.73 8.05
CA TYR A 145 -1.91 14.85 8.80
C TYR A 145 -0.76 15.33 7.91
N TYR A 146 0.23 15.92 8.52
CA TYR A 146 1.51 16.30 7.97
C TYR A 146 1.43 17.29 6.79
N ASP A 147 1.91 18.51 7.02
CA ASP A 147 1.93 19.55 5.98
C ASP A 147 2.92 19.21 4.88
N ALA A 148 2.48 19.32 3.64
CA ALA A 148 3.36 19.19 2.49
C ALA A 148 4.45 20.27 2.52
N PRO A 149 5.72 19.92 2.23
CA PRO A 149 6.81 20.90 2.24
C PRO A 149 6.58 22.01 1.23
N ALA A 150 7.05 23.21 1.56
CA ALA A 150 6.82 24.42 0.74
C ALA A 150 7.44 24.36 -0.65
N SER A 151 8.44 23.52 -0.85
CA SER A 151 9.26 23.42 -2.07
C SER A 151 8.58 22.69 -3.22
N GLY A 152 7.39 22.87 -3.55
CA GLY A 152 6.61 22.45 -4.73
C GLY A 152 7.17 21.45 -5.77
N LYS A 153 8.32 20.84 -5.53
CA LYS A 153 8.90 19.81 -6.39
C LYS A 153 8.26 18.47 -6.10
N ILE A 154 7.58 17.94 -7.10
CA ILE A 154 7.09 16.57 -7.11
C ILE A 154 8.30 15.70 -7.37
N LEU A 155 8.67 14.86 -6.42
CA LEU A 155 9.58 13.76 -6.69
C LEU A 155 8.76 12.47 -6.76
N HIS A 156 8.81 11.86 -7.92
CA HIS A 156 8.37 10.48 -8.08
C HIS A 156 9.43 9.57 -7.46
N GLY A 157 9.17 9.06 -6.29
CA GLY A 157 9.99 8.06 -5.64
C GLY A 157 9.14 6.83 -5.33
N ASN A 158 9.67 5.65 -5.59
CA ASN A 158 9.05 4.36 -5.28
C ASN A 158 9.25 3.96 -3.80
N SER A 159 9.35 4.90 -2.89
CA SER A 159 9.53 4.55 -1.49
C SER A 159 8.17 4.40 -0.81
N ALA A 160 7.95 3.25 -0.20
CA ALA A 160 6.80 3.03 0.66
C ALA A 160 6.89 3.97 1.88
N PRO A 161 5.98 4.94 2.03
CA PRO A 161 6.01 5.86 3.17
C PRO A 161 5.55 5.20 4.47
N PHE A 162 5.16 3.93 4.41
CA PHE A 162 4.62 3.15 5.51
C PHE A 162 5.36 1.82 5.65
N TYR A 163 5.67 1.42 6.87
CA TYR A 163 6.16 0.09 7.19
C TYR A 163 5.87 -0.27 8.65
N VAL A 164 5.88 -1.56 8.96
CA VAL A 164 5.74 -2.05 10.34
C VAL A 164 7.14 -2.42 10.87
N TYR A 165 7.49 -1.90 12.02
CA TYR A 165 8.71 -2.26 12.72
C TYR A 165 8.40 -2.51 14.19
N GLU A 166 8.78 -3.69 14.70
CA GLU A 166 8.45 -4.15 16.06
C GLU A 166 6.95 -4.04 16.40
N GLY A 167 6.10 -4.44 15.45
CA GLY A 167 4.65 -4.39 15.60
C GLY A 167 4.03 -2.99 15.62
N LYS A 168 4.81 -1.96 15.26
CA LYS A 168 4.38 -0.57 15.26
C LYS A 168 4.41 0.02 13.86
N LEU A 169 3.33 0.68 13.48
CA LEU A 169 3.26 1.39 12.21
C LEU A 169 4.16 2.61 12.22
N ARG A 170 5.05 2.67 11.24
CA ARG A 170 5.98 3.79 10.99
C ARG A 170 5.55 4.54 9.74
N VAL A 171 5.69 5.85 9.80
CA VAL A 171 5.39 6.76 8.70
C VAL A 171 6.63 7.59 8.40
N CYS A 172 7.09 7.55 7.15
CA CYS A 172 8.25 8.26 6.65
C CYS A 172 7.83 9.31 5.61
N PRO A 173 7.51 10.54 6.01
CA PRO A 173 7.15 11.56 5.04
C PRO A 173 8.34 11.92 4.15
N TYR A 174 8.06 12.15 2.87
CA TYR A 174 9.07 12.65 1.93
C TYR A 174 9.64 14.00 2.41
N PHE A 175 10.92 14.21 2.20
CA PHE A 175 11.66 15.40 2.62
C PHE A 175 11.66 15.65 4.13
N SER A 176 11.36 14.63 4.92
CA SER A 176 11.51 14.68 6.36
C SER A 176 12.81 13.97 6.77
N ASN A 177 13.56 14.56 7.70
CA ASN A 177 14.61 13.85 8.42
C ASN A 177 14.06 13.09 9.64
N ARG A 178 12.73 12.92 9.71
CA ARG A 178 12.05 12.29 10.84
C ARG A 178 11.23 11.09 10.40
N VAL A 179 11.23 10.07 11.23
CA VAL A 179 10.31 8.94 11.17
C VAL A 179 9.29 9.11 12.28
N TYR A 180 8.05 8.87 11.95
CA TYR A 180 6.93 8.98 12.88
C TYR A 180 6.39 7.60 13.21
N GLU A 181 5.89 7.44 14.42
CA GLU A 181 5.07 6.32 14.86
C GLU A 181 3.60 6.75 14.83
N TRP A 182 2.74 5.90 14.28
CA TRP A 182 1.30 6.09 14.35
C TRP A 182 0.80 5.63 15.72
N VAL A 183 0.27 6.54 16.52
CA VAL A 183 -0.22 6.27 17.88
C VAL A 183 -1.49 7.07 18.14
N ASN A 184 -2.59 6.37 18.44
CA ASN A 184 -3.86 6.99 18.82
C ASN A 184 -4.27 8.10 17.84
N ASP A 185 -4.37 7.75 16.56
CA ASP A 185 -4.74 8.67 15.48
C ASP A 185 -3.83 9.90 15.36
N SER A 186 -2.57 9.76 15.67
CA SER A 186 -1.61 10.85 15.56
C SER A 186 -0.23 10.38 15.11
N LEU A 187 0.53 11.30 14.51
CA LEU A 187 1.93 11.10 14.13
C LEU A 187 2.83 11.62 15.26
N LYS A 188 3.58 10.72 15.91
CA LYS A 188 4.58 11.07 16.93
C LYS A 188 5.98 10.81 16.40
N VAL A 189 6.87 11.79 16.50
CA VAL A 189 8.28 11.62 16.12
C VAL A 189 8.90 10.50 16.96
N CYS A 190 9.46 9.49 16.32
CA CYS A 190 10.18 8.41 16.99
C CYS A 190 11.68 8.39 16.67
N TRP A 191 12.08 8.83 15.48
CA TRP A 191 13.49 9.01 15.12
C TRP A 191 13.70 10.31 14.37
N GLU A 192 14.86 10.93 14.59
CA GLU A 192 15.32 12.09 13.83
C GLU A 192 16.76 11.84 13.36
N MET A 193 16.97 11.92 12.05
CA MET A 193 18.29 11.83 11.45
C MET A 193 18.98 13.20 11.52
N LYS A 194 20.21 13.22 11.98
CA LYS A 194 21.04 14.43 12.08
C LYS A 194 21.89 14.62 10.82
#